data_19cacddd5b94414e54a8e3034f76f235
#
_entry.id   19cacddd5b94414e54a8e3034f76f235
#
_cell.length_a   1.000
_cell.length_b   1.000
_cell.length_c   1.000
_cell.angle_alpha   90.00
_cell.angle_beta   90.00
_cell.angle_gamma   90.00
#
_symmetry.space_group_name_H-M   'P 1'
#
loop_
_entity.id
_entity.type
_entity.pdbx_description
1 polymer ?
#
loop_
_entity_poly.entity_id
_entity_poly.type
_entity_poly.pdbx_seq_one_letter_code
_entity_poly.pdbx_strand_id
1 'polypeptide(L)'
;MNWKIPLADLDLGQEEEEAVRNVLRRKWLSMGSESLAFESEFAAFIGADHAIAVTNCTAALHLACLALDLGPGDEVIVPSLSFVATANAVRYTGATPVFADIVSESNLNISAEAIAAKLTPRTRAIIVMHYAGYACNMPALMEIARDHDLQVIEDAAHAPGAALENKALGTWGIMGCFSFFSNKNMTTGEGGMIVTNDDALAEQLRFLRSHGMTSVTWDRHKGHAWSYDVVATGYNYRIDELRSALGRVQLEKLEANNGRRKRLNEQYVTLLQEKAPEVAIPFCDHRGQPAYHIRPILVPEGIDRRGFMAMMKQAGIQTSIHYPPIHQFESYQELAEGVCLPITENVCAREVTLPLFPRMKAEDVNFVVQTCVEALDCL
;
A
#
# COMPACT_ATOMS: atom_id res chain seq x y z
N MET A 1 13.79 -20.52 -10.24
CA MET A 1 12.66 -21.47 -10.36
C MET A 1 11.68 -20.88 -11.36
N ASN A 2 11.26 -21.67 -12.32
CA ASN A 2 10.15 -21.26 -13.19
C ASN A 2 8.85 -21.71 -12.50
N TRP A 3 8.10 -20.76 -11.97
CA TRP A 3 6.78 -21.02 -11.41
C TRP A 3 5.80 -21.36 -12.55
N LYS A 4 4.90 -22.32 -12.34
CA LYS A 4 3.77 -22.55 -13.22
C LYS A 4 2.75 -21.42 -13.07
N ILE A 5 2.51 -20.99 -11.82
CA ILE A 5 1.71 -19.82 -11.47
C ILE A 5 2.50 -18.99 -10.47
N PRO A 6 3.08 -17.84 -10.88
CA PRO A 6 3.75 -16.91 -9.97
C PRO A 6 2.72 -16.20 -9.09
N LEU A 7 3.19 -15.63 -7.96
CA LEU A 7 2.34 -14.85 -7.04
C LEU A 7 1.77 -13.59 -7.69
N ALA A 8 2.59 -12.94 -8.51
CA ALA A 8 2.26 -11.74 -9.25
C ALA A 8 2.95 -11.76 -10.62
N ASP A 9 2.35 -11.08 -11.59
CA ASP A 9 2.93 -10.85 -12.90
C ASP A 9 2.54 -9.45 -13.39
N LEU A 10 3.42 -8.86 -14.20
CA LEU A 10 3.29 -7.48 -14.67
C LEU A 10 2.54 -7.43 -16.00
N ASP A 11 1.65 -6.46 -16.15
CA ASP A 11 0.99 -6.14 -17.41
C ASP A 11 1.78 -5.04 -18.13
N LEU A 12 2.90 -5.43 -18.73
CA LEU A 12 3.76 -4.56 -19.52
C LEU A 12 3.66 -4.94 -21.00
N GLY A 13 3.66 -3.92 -21.88
CA GLY A 13 3.55 -4.05 -23.32
C GLY A 13 4.35 -3.01 -24.08
N GLN A 14 4.02 -2.85 -25.36
CA GLN A 14 4.70 -1.92 -26.25
C GLN A 14 4.53 -0.45 -25.85
N GLU A 15 3.42 -0.11 -25.19
CA GLU A 15 3.13 1.24 -24.73
C GLU A 15 4.16 1.68 -23.66
N GLU A 16 4.45 0.81 -22.69
CA GLU A 16 5.47 1.06 -21.67
C GLU A 16 6.88 1.16 -22.28
N GLU A 17 7.22 0.25 -23.20
CA GLU A 17 8.51 0.29 -23.87
C GLU A 17 8.69 1.60 -24.65
N GLU A 18 7.68 2.05 -25.41
CA GLU A 18 7.77 3.28 -26.18
C GLU A 18 7.79 4.53 -25.29
N ALA A 19 7.03 4.55 -24.19
CA ALA A 19 7.05 5.66 -23.22
C ALA A 19 8.47 5.86 -22.66
N VAL A 20 9.10 4.78 -22.17
CA VAL A 20 10.48 4.82 -21.63
C VAL A 20 11.49 5.18 -22.72
N ARG A 21 11.37 4.63 -23.93
CA ARG A 21 12.23 4.94 -25.08
C ARG A 21 12.16 6.41 -25.45
N ASN A 22 11.00 7.03 -25.39
CA ASN A 22 10.82 8.45 -25.69
C ASN A 22 11.52 9.36 -24.67
N VAL A 23 11.52 8.99 -23.39
CA VAL A 23 12.32 9.69 -22.37
C VAL A 23 13.82 9.63 -22.70
N LEU A 24 14.33 8.44 -23.05
CA LEU A 24 15.74 8.26 -23.42
C LEU A 24 16.14 9.11 -24.66
N ARG A 25 15.23 9.19 -25.67
CA ARG A 25 15.46 9.99 -26.86
C ARG A 25 15.53 11.49 -26.56
N ARG A 26 14.73 11.97 -25.58
CA ARG A 26 14.74 13.39 -25.15
C ARG A 26 15.96 13.74 -24.30
N LYS A 27 16.69 12.75 -23.78
CA LYS A 27 17.94 12.91 -22.98
C LYS A 27 17.77 13.72 -21.69
N TRP A 28 16.56 13.81 -21.16
CA TRP A 28 16.28 14.39 -19.85
C TRP A 28 15.73 13.29 -18.93
N LEU A 29 16.50 12.92 -17.89
CA LEU A 29 16.23 11.75 -17.05
C LEU A 29 15.77 12.11 -15.63
N SER A 30 16.24 13.24 -15.09
CA SER A 30 15.80 13.69 -13.78
C SER A 30 14.37 14.23 -13.85
N MET A 31 13.74 14.36 -12.69
CA MET A 31 12.36 14.87 -12.58
C MET A 31 12.10 16.07 -13.50
N GLY A 32 11.07 16.01 -14.32
CA GLY A 32 10.73 17.00 -15.36
C GLY A 32 9.29 16.87 -15.83
N SER A 33 9.07 16.93 -17.15
CA SER A 33 7.72 16.99 -17.74
C SER A 33 6.87 15.75 -17.54
N GLU A 34 7.49 14.55 -17.63
CA GLU A 34 6.74 13.30 -17.37
C GLU A 34 6.33 13.19 -15.91
N SER A 35 7.20 13.60 -14.99
CA SER A 35 6.90 13.57 -13.57
C SER A 35 5.75 14.52 -13.21
N LEU A 36 5.75 15.74 -13.78
CA LEU A 36 4.68 16.70 -13.58
C LEU A 36 3.35 16.22 -14.19
N ALA A 37 3.41 15.61 -15.39
CA ALA A 37 2.24 15.03 -16.04
C ALA A 37 1.67 13.87 -15.21
N PHE A 38 2.54 12.97 -14.73
CA PHE A 38 2.13 11.85 -13.87
C PHE A 38 1.47 12.31 -12.57
N GLU A 39 2.03 13.34 -11.91
CA GLU A 39 1.42 13.96 -10.73
C GLU A 39 0.01 14.50 -11.05
N SER A 40 -0.12 15.27 -12.14
CA SER A 40 -1.41 15.86 -12.55
C SER A 40 -2.45 14.80 -12.92
N GLU A 41 -2.06 13.79 -13.70
CA GLU A 41 -2.94 12.70 -14.14
C GLU A 41 -3.38 11.82 -12.96
N PHE A 42 -2.47 11.53 -12.02
CA PHE A 42 -2.80 10.75 -10.83
C PHE A 42 -3.71 11.53 -9.88
N ALA A 43 -3.46 12.83 -9.67
CA ALA A 43 -4.34 13.71 -8.88
C ALA A 43 -5.76 13.73 -9.46
N ALA A 44 -5.89 13.90 -10.76
CA ALA A 44 -7.19 13.89 -11.46
C ALA A 44 -7.89 12.52 -11.34
N PHE A 45 -7.14 11.41 -11.48
CA PHE A 45 -7.66 10.05 -11.37
C PHE A 45 -8.20 9.74 -9.96
N ILE A 46 -7.47 10.14 -8.91
CA ILE A 46 -7.84 9.87 -7.53
C ILE A 46 -8.85 10.88 -6.96
N GLY A 47 -9.03 12.03 -7.63
CA GLY A 47 -9.89 13.13 -7.18
C GLY A 47 -9.28 13.92 -6.01
N ALA A 48 -7.97 14.15 -6.04
CA ALA A 48 -7.25 15.01 -5.11
C ALA A 48 -6.77 16.29 -5.83
N ASP A 49 -6.56 17.37 -5.07
CA ASP A 49 -6.05 18.62 -5.60
C ASP A 49 -4.56 18.54 -5.95
N HIS A 50 -3.80 17.76 -5.17
CA HIS A 50 -2.36 17.61 -5.33
C HIS A 50 -1.94 16.15 -5.29
N ALA A 51 -0.97 15.81 -6.16
CA ALA A 51 -0.18 14.60 -6.07
C ALA A 51 1.32 14.95 -6.15
N ILE A 52 2.13 14.27 -5.36
CA ILE A 52 3.58 14.49 -5.25
C ILE A 52 4.27 13.13 -5.44
N ALA A 53 4.88 12.93 -6.60
CA ALA A 53 5.56 11.69 -6.94
C ALA A 53 6.92 11.57 -6.23
N VAL A 54 7.19 10.40 -5.67
CA VAL A 54 8.38 10.09 -4.88
C VAL A 54 9.01 8.75 -5.28
N THR A 55 10.21 8.46 -4.78
CA THR A 55 10.99 7.26 -5.13
C THR A 55 10.33 5.94 -4.75
N ASN A 56 9.52 5.89 -3.70
CA ASN A 56 8.77 4.72 -3.20
C ASN A 56 7.76 5.15 -2.13
N CYS A 57 6.85 4.25 -1.73
CA CYS A 57 5.83 4.54 -0.72
C CYS A 57 6.42 4.74 0.70
N THR A 58 7.54 4.11 1.03
CA THR A 58 8.22 4.34 2.31
C THR A 58 8.65 5.81 2.43
N ALA A 59 9.19 6.38 1.35
CA ALA A 59 9.51 7.81 1.27
C ALA A 59 8.25 8.68 1.35
N ALA A 60 7.13 8.25 0.75
CA ALA A 60 5.85 8.93 0.84
C ALA A 60 5.36 9.01 2.29
N LEU A 61 5.31 7.88 2.99
CA LEU A 61 4.89 7.80 4.39
C LEU A 61 5.81 8.61 5.32
N HIS A 62 7.13 8.54 5.09
CA HIS A 62 8.09 9.34 5.85
C HIS A 62 7.87 10.85 5.67
N LEU A 63 7.73 11.30 4.42
CA LEU A 63 7.45 12.70 4.15
C LEU A 63 6.10 13.15 4.73
N ALA A 64 5.09 12.30 4.71
CA ALA A 64 3.80 12.58 5.33
C ALA A 64 3.92 12.75 6.85
N CYS A 65 4.70 11.90 7.53
CA CYS A 65 4.99 12.07 8.96
C CYS A 65 5.76 13.37 9.25
N LEU A 66 6.75 13.69 8.43
CA LEU A 66 7.55 14.94 8.58
C LEU A 66 6.71 16.20 8.33
N ALA A 67 5.81 16.17 7.34
CA ALA A 67 4.94 17.31 7.02
C ALA A 67 3.91 17.61 8.11
N LEU A 68 3.64 16.66 9.00
CA LEU A 68 2.84 16.82 10.20
C LEU A 68 3.68 17.16 11.45
N ASP A 69 4.97 17.48 11.27
CA ASP A 69 5.91 17.80 12.34
C ASP A 69 5.96 16.70 13.44
N LEU A 70 5.71 15.44 13.09
CA LEU A 70 5.81 14.32 14.02
C LEU A 70 7.27 14.10 14.43
N GLY A 71 7.51 13.94 15.74
CA GLY A 71 8.86 13.83 16.29
C GLY A 71 8.93 13.15 17.65
N PRO A 72 10.10 13.26 18.34
CA PRO A 72 10.28 12.66 19.65
C PRO A 72 9.24 13.14 20.67
N GLY A 73 8.58 12.17 21.33
CA GLY A 73 7.50 12.44 22.30
C GLY A 73 6.10 12.25 21.73
N ASP A 74 5.94 12.29 20.41
CA ASP A 74 4.67 12.01 19.74
C ASP A 74 4.43 10.50 19.57
N GLU A 75 3.17 10.10 19.64
CA GLU A 75 2.71 8.75 19.37
C GLU A 75 1.85 8.73 18.09
N VAL A 76 2.07 7.72 17.27
CA VAL A 76 1.27 7.47 16.06
C VAL A 76 0.71 6.06 16.12
N ILE A 77 -0.62 5.94 16.08
CA ILE A 77 -1.27 4.62 16.09
C ILE A 77 -1.20 4.02 14.68
N VAL A 78 -0.73 2.77 14.60
CA VAL A 78 -0.52 2.03 13.34
C VAL A 78 -1.02 0.59 13.46
N PRO A 79 -1.48 -0.07 12.38
CA PRO A 79 -1.76 -1.50 12.41
C PRO A 79 -0.46 -2.29 12.56
N SER A 80 -0.48 -3.35 13.35
CA SER A 80 0.63 -4.30 13.40
C SER A 80 0.62 -5.28 12.21
N LEU A 81 -0.56 -5.55 11.64
CA LEU A 81 -0.70 -6.27 10.37
C LEU A 81 -0.54 -5.28 9.21
N SER A 82 0.70 -5.01 8.85
CA SER A 82 1.07 -4.14 7.73
C SER A 82 2.47 -4.50 7.24
N PHE A 83 2.86 -3.95 6.08
CA PHE A 83 4.27 -3.91 5.73
C PHE A 83 5.02 -2.97 6.68
N VAL A 84 6.24 -3.35 7.07
CA VAL A 84 7.01 -2.65 8.10
C VAL A 84 7.23 -1.16 7.81
N ALA A 85 7.14 -0.72 6.54
CA ALA A 85 7.30 0.68 6.16
C ALA A 85 6.32 1.62 6.87
N THR A 86 5.09 1.17 7.14
CA THR A 86 4.07 1.94 7.87
C THR A 86 4.59 2.37 9.27
N ALA A 87 5.20 1.45 10.01
CA ALA A 87 5.75 1.76 11.34
C ALA A 87 7.15 2.39 11.26
N ASN A 88 7.99 1.99 10.28
CA ASN A 88 9.31 2.58 10.09
C ASN A 88 9.23 4.07 9.78
N ALA A 89 8.25 4.50 8.98
CA ALA A 89 8.06 5.91 8.62
C ALA A 89 7.87 6.80 9.87
N VAL A 90 7.13 6.30 10.85
CA VAL A 90 6.98 6.95 12.17
C VAL A 90 8.32 7.02 12.90
N ARG A 91 9.05 5.90 12.97
CA ARG A 91 10.35 5.85 13.67
C ARG A 91 11.42 6.74 13.04
N TYR A 92 11.37 6.95 11.72
CA TYR A 92 12.33 7.83 11.03
C TYR A 92 12.24 9.28 11.49
N THR A 93 11.08 9.73 11.99
CA THR A 93 10.92 11.08 12.56
C THR A 93 11.31 11.16 14.04
N GLY A 94 11.54 10.03 14.69
CA GLY A 94 11.76 9.93 16.14
C GLY A 94 10.46 9.76 16.95
N ALA A 95 9.29 9.79 16.31
CA ALA A 95 8.01 9.49 16.94
C ALA A 95 7.87 7.98 17.25
N THR A 96 6.95 7.63 18.13
CA THR A 96 6.73 6.26 18.62
C THR A 96 5.52 5.64 17.93
N PRO A 97 5.65 4.54 17.17
CA PRO A 97 4.51 3.80 16.67
C PRO A 97 3.83 3.02 17.81
N VAL A 98 2.51 3.16 17.92
CA VAL A 98 1.66 2.45 18.87
C VAL A 98 0.80 1.45 18.10
N PHE A 99 0.96 0.17 18.38
CA PHE A 99 0.30 -0.89 17.62
C PHE A 99 -1.13 -1.11 18.08
N ALA A 100 -2.08 -1.12 17.14
CA ALA A 100 -3.46 -1.49 17.34
C ALA A 100 -3.81 -2.80 16.61
N ASP A 101 -4.79 -3.53 17.17
CA ASP A 101 -5.27 -4.79 16.61
C ASP A 101 -6.16 -4.55 15.38
N ILE A 102 -6.39 -5.60 14.61
CA ILE A 102 -7.32 -5.63 13.46
C ILE A 102 -8.76 -5.92 13.93
N VAL A 103 -9.72 -5.75 13.03
CA VAL A 103 -11.15 -5.94 13.33
C VAL A 103 -11.46 -7.40 13.65
N SER A 104 -11.11 -8.34 12.77
CA SER A 104 -11.43 -9.76 12.89
C SER A 104 -10.72 -10.60 11.83
N GLU A 105 -10.88 -11.93 11.88
CA GLU A 105 -10.44 -12.83 10.81
C GLU A 105 -11.14 -12.58 9.47
N SER A 106 -12.35 -12.03 9.47
CA SER A 106 -13.08 -11.67 8.25
C SER A 106 -12.76 -10.27 7.73
N ASN A 107 -12.14 -9.41 8.54
CA ASN A 107 -11.72 -8.06 8.15
C ASN A 107 -10.37 -7.73 8.77
N LEU A 108 -9.31 -7.81 7.97
CA LEU A 108 -7.93 -7.67 8.39
C LEU A 108 -7.47 -6.21 8.50
N ASN A 109 -8.35 -5.24 8.36
CA ASN A 109 -8.05 -3.83 8.55
C ASN A 109 -7.99 -3.48 10.04
N ILE A 110 -7.28 -2.40 10.38
CA ILE A 110 -7.18 -1.87 11.74
C ILE A 110 -8.56 -1.59 12.35
N SER A 111 -8.75 -1.93 13.63
CA SER A 111 -10.00 -1.72 14.35
C SER A 111 -10.10 -0.30 14.93
N ALA A 112 -11.25 0.35 14.73
CA ALA A 112 -11.55 1.64 15.33
C ALA A 112 -11.59 1.55 16.87
N GLU A 113 -12.14 0.48 17.41
CA GLU A 113 -12.19 0.21 18.85
C GLU A 113 -10.78 0.01 19.43
N ALA A 114 -9.92 -0.72 18.69
CA ALA A 114 -8.53 -0.92 19.12
C ALA A 114 -7.74 0.40 19.08
N ILE A 115 -8.00 1.28 18.12
CA ILE A 115 -7.42 2.63 18.08
C ILE A 115 -7.88 3.44 19.29
N ALA A 116 -9.19 3.51 19.55
CA ALA A 116 -9.75 4.25 20.67
C ALA A 116 -9.16 3.79 22.03
N ALA A 117 -8.93 2.49 22.21
CA ALA A 117 -8.32 1.92 23.41
C ALA A 117 -6.81 2.25 23.58
N LYS A 118 -6.14 2.74 22.54
CA LYS A 118 -4.70 3.09 22.55
C LYS A 118 -4.43 4.59 22.59
N LEU A 119 -5.46 5.43 22.60
CA LEU A 119 -5.32 6.88 22.66
C LEU A 119 -4.66 7.33 23.95
N THR A 120 -3.70 8.23 23.83
CA THR A 120 -3.04 8.93 24.95
C THR A 120 -2.94 10.42 24.63
N PRO A 121 -2.61 11.29 25.60
CA PRO A 121 -2.36 12.71 25.33
C PRO A 121 -1.19 12.97 24.36
N ARG A 122 -0.35 11.99 24.09
CA ARG A 122 0.76 12.07 23.13
C ARG A 122 0.38 11.61 21.72
N THR A 123 -0.79 11.00 21.56
CA THR A 123 -1.26 10.58 20.24
C THR A 123 -1.51 11.80 19.36
N ARG A 124 -0.84 11.86 18.20
CA ARG A 124 -0.91 12.98 17.25
C ARG A 124 -1.53 12.56 15.90
N ALA A 125 -1.34 11.30 15.53
CA ALA A 125 -1.82 10.81 14.24
C ALA A 125 -2.18 9.34 14.29
N ILE A 126 -2.93 8.91 13.27
CA ILE A 126 -3.24 7.52 12.96
C ILE A 126 -2.75 7.26 11.54
N ILE A 127 -2.00 6.18 11.32
CA ILE A 127 -1.76 5.67 9.97
C ILE A 127 -2.63 4.43 9.79
N VAL A 128 -3.55 4.47 8.84
CA VAL A 128 -4.38 3.32 8.48
C VAL A 128 -3.81 2.68 7.21
N MET A 129 -3.87 1.35 7.11
CA MET A 129 -3.46 0.63 5.91
C MET A 129 -4.66 -0.12 5.34
N HIS A 130 -4.98 0.14 4.08
CA HIS A 130 -6.08 -0.52 3.37
C HIS A 130 -5.63 -1.90 2.89
N TYR A 131 -5.68 -2.89 3.79
CA TYR A 131 -5.12 -4.22 3.56
C TYR A 131 -5.73 -4.89 2.33
N ALA A 132 -4.86 -5.46 1.49
CA ALA A 132 -5.22 -6.11 0.23
C ALA A 132 -6.01 -5.22 -0.77
N GLY A 133 -6.09 -3.92 -0.51
CA GLY A 133 -6.88 -2.96 -1.29
C GLY A 133 -8.34 -2.84 -0.86
N TYR A 134 -8.70 -3.37 0.32
CA TYR A 134 -10.03 -3.23 0.91
C TYR A 134 -10.07 -2.06 1.89
N ALA A 135 -11.15 -1.30 1.86
CA ALA A 135 -11.29 -0.10 2.68
C ALA A 135 -11.30 -0.41 4.18
N CYS A 136 -10.53 0.33 4.97
CA CYS A 136 -10.79 0.50 6.40
C CYS A 136 -12.18 1.14 6.61
N ASN A 137 -12.73 1.03 7.81
CA ASN A 137 -13.97 1.75 8.17
C ASN A 137 -13.66 3.26 8.33
N MET A 138 -13.37 3.92 7.18
CA MET A 138 -12.95 5.33 7.20
C MET A 138 -13.94 6.26 7.90
N PRO A 139 -15.28 6.14 7.75
CA PRO A 139 -16.20 6.99 8.51
C PRO A 139 -15.96 6.95 10.02
N ALA A 140 -15.85 5.76 10.62
CA ALA A 140 -15.62 5.62 12.06
C ALA A 140 -14.22 6.13 12.48
N LEU A 141 -13.20 5.89 11.65
CA LEU A 141 -11.82 6.34 11.90
C LEU A 141 -11.71 7.87 11.85
N MET A 142 -12.37 8.51 10.87
CA MET A 142 -12.42 9.97 10.77
C MET A 142 -13.23 10.62 11.89
N GLU A 143 -14.25 9.92 12.44
CA GLU A 143 -14.96 10.36 13.63
C GLU A 143 -14.04 10.40 14.86
N ILE A 144 -13.32 9.30 15.12
CA ILE A 144 -12.32 9.25 16.21
C ILE A 144 -11.26 10.36 16.03
N ALA A 145 -10.73 10.52 14.81
CA ALA A 145 -9.72 11.51 14.52
C ALA A 145 -10.22 12.94 14.82
N ARG A 146 -11.43 13.26 14.41
CA ARG A 146 -12.05 14.56 14.68
C ARG A 146 -12.27 14.79 16.18
N ASP A 147 -12.79 13.79 16.89
CA ASP A 147 -13.16 13.91 18.30
C ASP A 147 -11.92 14.05 19.23
N HIS A 148 -10.75 13.63 18.74
CA HIS A 148 -9.49 13.68 19.48
C HIS A 148 -8.42 14.60 18.83
N ASP A 149 -8.79 15.41 17.84
CA ASP A 149 -7.88 16.34 17.12
C ASP A 149 -6.64 15.63 16.55
N LEU A 150 -6.85 14.48 15.90
CA LEU A 150 -5.79 13.65 15.31
C LEU A 150 -5.75 13.80 13.79
N GLN A 151 -4.54 13.68 13.24
CA GLN A 151 -4.35 13.59 11.79
C GLN A 151 -4.43 12.13 11.33
N VAL A 152 -4.99 11.91 10.13
CA VAL A 152 -5.07 10.58 9.52
C VAL A 152 -4.22 10.56 8.25
N ILE A 153 -3.26 9.63 8.20
CA ILE A 153 -2.51 9.29 6.99
C ILE A 153 -3.03 7.93 6.49
N GLU A 154 -3.31 7.83 5.21
CA GLU A 154 -3.70 6.56 4.59
C GLU A 154 -2.49 5.92 3.90
N ASP A 155 -2.05 4.76 4.39
CA ASP A 155 -1.20 3.85 3.64
C ASP A 155 -2.08 3.13 2.61
N ALA A 156 -2.19 3.73 1.45
CA ALA A 156 -2.96 3.25 0.30
C ALA A 156 -2.10 2.43 -0.69
N ALA A 157 -0.96 1.87 -0.21
CA ALA A 157 -0.03 1.10 -1.05
C ALA A 157 -0.68 -0.11 -1.74
N HIS A 158 -1.79 -0.62 -1.23
CA HIS A 158 -2.58 -1.71 -1.83
C HIS A 158 -3.86 -1.23 -2.51
N ALA A 159 -4.15 0.06 -2.50
CA ALA A 159 -5.49 0.58 -2.81
C ALA A 159 -5.58 1.56 -4.01
N PRO A 160 -4.64 1.60 -4.99
CA PRO A 160 -4.83 2.49 -6.13
C PRO A 160 -6.09 2.10 -6.92
N GLY A 161 -7.00 3.06 -7.10
CA GLY A 161 -8.29 2.86 -7.76
C GLY A 161 -9.38 2.22 -6.89
N ALA A 162 -9.14 2.03 -5.59
CA ALA A 162 -10.18 1.61 -4.64
C ALA A 162 -10.97 2.80 -4.11
N ALA A 163 -12.24 2.57 -3.74
CA ALA A 163 -13.12 3.60 -3.21
C ALA A 163 -14.07 3.06 -2.14
N LEU A 164 -14.45 3.93 -1.21
CA LEU A 164 -15.52 3.71 -0.24
C LEU A 164 -16.51 4.88 -0.34
N GLU A 165 -17.83 4.58 -0.43
CA GLU A 165 -18.89 5.60 -0.53
C GLU A 165 -18.63 6.64 -1.65
N ASN A 166 -18.15 6.18 -2.80
CA ASN A 166 -17.75 6.97 -3.96
C ASN A 166 -16.59 7.96 -3.72
N LYS A 167 -15.88 7.83 -2.60
CA LYS A 167 -14.67 8.59 -2.30
C LYS A 167 -13.46 7.66 -2.41
N ALA A 168 -12.45 8.07 -3.20
CA ALA A 168 -11.26 7.26 -3.41
C ALA A 168 -10.48 7.06 -2.10
N LEU A 169 -9.95 5.85 -1.89
CA LEU A 169 -9.03 5.59 -0.80
C LEU A 169 -7.72 6.34 -1.02
N GLY A 170 -7.16 6.89 0.04
CA GLY A 170 -6.04 7.82 -0.01
C GLY A 170 -6.46 9.29 0.01
N THR A 171 -7.78 9.59 -0.03
CA THR A 171 -8.30 10.96 0.04
C THR A 171 -9.17 11.24 1.26
N TRP A 172 -9.36 10.27 2.15
CA TRP A 172 -10.16 10.40 3.36
C TRP A 172 -9.42 11.13 4.47
N GLY A 173 -8.14 10.81 4.69
CA GLY A 173 -7.26 11.49 5.61
C GLY A 173 -6.69 12.78 5.04
N ILE A 174 -5.78 13.38 5.80
CA ILE A 174 -5.07 14.61 5.38
C ILE A 174 -4.08 14.33 4.24
N MET A 175 -3.52 13.13 4.21
CA MET A 175 -2.62 12.63 3.15
C MET A 175 -2.85 11.15 2.88
N GLY A 176 -2.72 10.75 1.61
CA GLY A 176 -2.70 9.35 1.18
C GLY A 176 -1.39 9.02 0.49
N CYS A 177 -0.82 7.85 0.81
CA CYS A 177 0.47 7.38 0.32
C CYS A 177 0.31 6.10 -0.52
N PHE A 178 0.72 6.14 -1.78
CA PHE A 178 0.60 5.05 -2.74
C PHE A 178 1.95 4.44 -3.09
N SER A 179 1.93 3.16 -3.48
CA SER A 179 3.11 2.41 -3.92
C SER A 179 2.97 1.98 -5.37
N PHE A 180 4.05 2.14 -6.12
CA PHE A 180 4.20 1.64 -7.47
C PHE A 180 5.36 0.64 -7.55
N PHE A 181 5.57 -0.11 -6.46
CA PHE A 181 6.52 -1.22 -6.43
C PHE A 181 6.12 -2.31 -7.43
N SER A 182 7.08 -3.13 -7.86
CA SER A 182 6.94 -4.09 -8.96
C SER A 182 5.68 -4.96 -8.92
N ASN A 183 5.22 -5.41 -7.74
CA ASN A 183 4.05 -6.30 -7.63
C ASN A 183 2.72 -5.56 -7.40
N LYS A 184 2.70 -4.22 -7.38
CA LYS A 184 1.48 -3.43 -7.13
C LYS A 184 0.53 -3.42 -8.34
N ASN A 185 -0.69 -2.95 -8.12
CA ASN A 185 -1.74 -2.93 -9.15
C ASN A 185 -1.37 -2.10 -10.39
N MET A 186 -0.53 -1.09 -10.19
CA MET A 186 0.24 -0.39 -11.22
C MET A 186 1.69 -0.27 -10.75
N THR A 187 2.65 -0.28 -11.67
CA THR A 187 4.07 -0.31 -11.30
C THR A 187 4.92 0.68 -12.07
N THR A 188 5.94 1.19 -11.40
CA THR A 188 7.07 1.90 -12.01
C THR A 188 8.41 1.21 -11.70
N GLY A 189 8.36 -0.07 -11.27
CA GLY A 189 9.47 -0.81 -10.69
C GLY A 189 9.68 -0.43 -9.22
N GLU A 190 10.10 0.78 -8.98
CA GLU A 190 10.07 1.50 -7.71
C GLU A 190 9.40 2.85 -7.94
N GLY A 191 8.54 3.27 -7.02
CA GLY A 191 7.83 4.55 -7.07
C GLY A 191 6.79 4.67 -5.98
N GLY A 192 6.37 5.89 -5.72
CA GLY A 192 5.28 6.22 -4.80
C GLY A 192 4.67 7.57 -5.14
N MET A 193 3.53 7.84 -4.50
CA MET A 193 2.82 9.11 -4.62
C MET A 193 2.24 9.50 -3.28
N ILE A 194 2.29 10.78 -2.95
CA ILE A 194 1.53 11.37 -1.86
C ILE A 194 0.41 12.20 -2.48
N VAL A 195 -0.80 12.07 -1.98
CA VAL A 195 -1.91 12.96 -2.35
C VAL A 195 -2.41 13.74 -1.15
N THR A 196 -2.86 14.97 -1.39
CA THR A 196 -3.46 15.85 -0.38
C THR A 196 -4.33 16.91 -1.06
N ASN A 197 -5.28 17.47 -0.30
CA ASN A 197 -6.08 18.62 -0.72
C ASN A 197 -5.67 19.91 0.02
N ASP A 198 -4.55 19.87 0.75
CA ASP A 198 -4.00 21.01 1.45
C ASP A 198 -2.83 21.61 0.66
N ASP A 199 -2.99 22.87 0.22
CA ASP A 199 -1.99 23.60 -0.58
C ASP A 199 -0.66 23.76 0.16
N ALA A 200 -0.71 24.05 1.47
CA ALA A 200 0.49 24.29 2.28
C ALA A 200 1.28 22.99 2.49
N LEU A 201 0.60 21.88 2.79
CA LEU A 201 1.23 20.57 2.86
C LEU A 201 1.81 20.15 1.52
N ALA A 202 1.11 20.40 0.42
CA ALA A 202 1.61 20.06 -0.92
C ALA A 202 2.90 20.82 -1.26
N GLU A 203 2.98 22.10 -0.91
CA GLU A 203 4.19 22.92 -1.07
C GLU A 203 5.33 22.39 -0.19
N GLN A 204 5.07 22.16 1.10
CA GLN A 204 6.03 21.60 2.04
C GLN A 204 6.60 20.25 1.59
N LEU A 205 5.73 19.33 1.13
CA LEU A 205 6.13 18.03 0.60
C LEU A 205 7.04 18.14 -0.62
N ARG A 206 6.79 19.08 -1.53
CA ARG A 206 7.66 19.34 -2.68
C ARG A 206 9.06 19.81 -2.27
N PHE A 207 9.16 20.65 -1.25
CA PHE A 207 10.45 21.08 -0.70
C PHE A 207 11.16 19.90 -0.02
N LEU A 208 10.48 19.21 0.90
CA LEU A 208 11.05 18.09 1.65
C LEU A 208 11.54 16.97 0.71
N ARG A 209 10.81 16.67 -0.35
CA ARG A 209 11.20 15.71 -1.39
C ARG A 209 12.51 16.07 -2.10
N SER A 210 12.87 17.37 -2.16
CA SER A 210 13.94 17.90 -2.99
C SER A 210 14.96 18.75 -2.21
N HIS A 211 15.52 18.20 -1.13
CA HIS A 211 16.55 18.81 -0.29
C HIS A 211 16.12 20.12 0.43
N GLY A 212 14.83 20.40 0.54
CA GLY A 212 14.35 21.68 1.07
C GLY A 212 14.61 22.89 0.15
N MET A 213 14.86 22.63 -1.13
CA MET A 213 15.24 23.68 -2.10
C MET A 213 14.00 24.41 -2.63
N THR A 214 14.09 25.75 -2.74
CA THR A 214 13.03 26.61 -3.29
C THR A 214 12.87 26.54 -4.81
N SER A 215 13.84 25.94 -5.53
CA SER A 215 13.71 25.66 -6.96
C SER A 215 14.37 24.33 -7.32
N VAL A 216 13.72 23.56 -8.20
CA VAL A 216 14.27 22.29 -8.69
C VAL A 216 15.13 22.47 -9.93
N THR A 217 15.93 21.45 -10.27
CA THR A 217 16.85 21.48 -11.42
C THR A 217 16.13 21.76 -12.74
N TRP A 218 14.90 21.30 -12.90
CA TRP A 218 14.06 21.55 -14.09
C TRP A 218 13.75 23.03 -14.31
N ASP A 219 13.41 23.76 -13.24
CA ASP A 219 13.11 25.22 -13.33
C ASP A 219 14.38 25.98 -13.71
N ARG A 220 15.53 25.61 -13.14
CA ARG A 220 16.82 26.20 -13.51
C ARG A 220 17.20 25.93 -14.96
N HIS A 221 16.93 24.72 -15.46
CA HIS A 221 17.16 24.37 -16.87
C HIS A 221 16.33 25.23 -17.83
N LYS A 222 15.07 25.54 -17.44
CA LYS A 222 14.21 26.46 -18.21
C LYS A 222 14.62 27.94 -18.13
N GLY A 223 15.65 28.25 -17.33
CA GLY A 223 16.11 29.62 -17.14
C GLY A 223 15.24 30.45 -16.18
N HIS A 224 14.36 29.81 -15.40
CA HIS A 224 13.44 30.49 -14.49
C HIS A 224 14.05 30.78 -13.11
N ALA A 225 15.25 30.26 -12.79
CA ALA A 225 15.88 30.46 -11.51
C ALA A 225 17.38 30.78 -11.64
N TRP A 226 17.79 31.96 -11.20
CA TRP A 226 19.17 32.44 -11.14
C TRP A 226 19.85 32.05 -9.81
N SER A 227 19.04 31.73 -8.80
CA SER A 227 19.48 31.37 -7.47
C SER A 227 18.45 30.42 -6.84
N TYR A 228 18.83 29.71 -5.79
CA TYR A 228 17.93 28.93 -4.94
C TYR A 228 18.38 29.08 -3.49
N ASP A 229 17.44 28.82 -2.58
CA ASP A 229 17.72 28.71 -1.16
C ASP A 229 17.32 27.34 -0.66
N VAL A 230 17.78 26.95 0.52
CA VAL A 230 17.43 25.71 1.24
C VAL A 230 16.73 26.15 2.52
N VAL A 231 15.40 26.03 2.53
CA VAL A 231 14.55 26.54 3.61
C VAL A 231 14.26 25.51 4.70
N ALA A 232 14.58 24.23 4.45
CA ALA A 232 14.39 23.13 5.40
C ALA A 232 15.40 22.03 5.15
N THR A 233 15.61 21.14 6.14
CA THR A 233 16.33 19.88 5.92
C THR A 233 15.43 18.94 5.14
N GLY A 234 15.70 18.78 3.84
CA GLY A 234 14.95 17.92 2.95
C GLY A 234 15.75 16.72 2.49
N TYR A 235 15.10 15.87 1.69
CA TYR A 235 15.59 14.57 1.24
C TYR A 235 15.74 14.53 -0.27
N ASN A 236 16.42 13.52 -0.80
CA ASN A 236 16.41 13.23 -2.22
C ASN A 236 15.47 12.04 -2.50
N TYR A 237 14.17 12.32 -2.51
CA TYR A 237 13.11 11.34 -2.76
C TYR A 237 12.40 11.56 -4.10
N ARG A 238 13.04 12.32 -5.00
CA ARG A 238 12.48 12.60 -6.34
C ARG A 238 12.38 11.34 -7.18
N ILE A 239 11.23 11.15 -7.84
CA ILE A 239 11.09 10.20 -8.94
C ILE A 239 11.82 10.72 -10.17
N ASP A 240 12.16 9.85 -11.09
CA ASP A 240 12.77 10.20 -12.40
C ASP A 240 11.74 10.12 -13.55
N GLU A 241 12.13 10.63 -14.71
CA GLU A 241 11.29 10.68 -15.91
C GLU A 241 10.97 9.29 -16.48
N LEU A 242 11.88 8.31 -16.36
CA LEU A 242 11.68 6.96 -16.88
C LEU A 242 10.53 6.27 -16.12
N ARG A 243 10.57 6.35 -14.79
CA ARG A 243 9.54 5.79 -13.91
C ARG A 243 8.22 6.54 -14.06
N SER A 244 8.27 7.86 -14.20
CA SER A 244 7.08 8.68 -14.39
C SER A 244 6.37 8.37 -15.70
N ALA A 245 7.10 8.23 -16.81
CA ALA A 245 6.54 7.85 -18.09
C ALA A 245 5.91 6.45 -18.07
N LEU A 246 6.58 5.49 -17.39
CA LEU A 246 6.02 4.16 -17.15
C LEU A 246 4.74 4.23 -16.33
N GLY A 247 4.74 5.04 -15.25
CA GLY A 247 3.60 5.22 -14.35
C GLY A 247 2.36 5.78 -15.05
N ARG A 248 2.54 6.69 -15.99
CA ARG A 248 1.44 7.26 -16.79
C ARG A 248 0.71 6.19 -17.62
N VAL A 249 1.46 5.35 -18.34
CA VAL A 249 0.88 4.24 -19.11
C VAL A 249 0.19 3.23 -18.20
N GLN A 250 0.81 2.90 -17.08
CA GLN A 250 0.22 1.98 -16.10
C GLN A 250 -1.04 2.53 -15.45
N LEU A 251 -1.14 3.85 -15.25
CA LEU A 251 -2.33 4.53 -14.74
C LEU A 251 -3.52 4.36 -15.70
N GLU A 252 -3.30 4.49 -17.02
CA GLU A 252 -4.33 4.28 -18.04
C GLU A 252 -4.88 2.84 -18.03
N LYS A 253 -4.08 1.83 -17.63
CA LYS A 253 -4.46 0.42 -17.56
C LYS A 253 -5.10 0.02 -16.24
N LEU A 254 -4.97 0.85 -15.19
CA LEU A 254 -5.26 0.48 -13.81
C LEU A 254 -6.71 0.03 -13.60
N GLU A 255 -7.69 0.76 -14.10
CA GLU A 255 -9.10 0.43 -13.93
C GLU A 255 -9.46 -0.92 -14.57
N ALA A 256 -9.00 -1.14 -15.80
CA ALA A 256 -9.21 -2.41 -16.52
C ALA A 256 -8.54 -3.59 -15.77
N ASN A 257 -7.33 -3.38 -15.23
CA ASN A 257 -6.60 -4.39 -14.48
C ASN A 257 -7.26 -4.70 -13.12
N ASN A 258 -7.76 -3.69 -12.41
CA ASN A 258 -8.55 -3.90 -11.19
C ASN A 258 -9.85 -4.65 -11.50
N GLY A 259 -10.50 -4.37 -12.61
CA GLY A 259 -11.66 -5.12 -13.08
C GLY A 259 -11.37 -6.59 -13.39
N ARG A 260 -10.19 -6.92 -13.93
CA ARG A 260 -9.74 -8.31 -14.13
C ARG A 260 -9.46 -9.00 -12.80
N ARG A 261 -8.76 -8.33 -11.86
CA ARG A 261 -8.51 -8.83 -10.49
C ARG A 261 -9.81 -9.12 -9.74
N LYS A 262 -10.82 -8.24 -9.89
CA LYS A 262 -12.15 -8.44 -9.31
C LYS A 262 -12.76 -9.78 -9.75
N ARG A 263 -12.84 -10.03 -11.05
CA ARG A 263 -13.42 -11.27 -11.58
C ARG A 263 -12.69 -12.53 -11.10
N LEU A 264 -11.36 -12.50 -11.07
CA LEU A 264 -10.56 -13.62 -10.55
C LEU A 264 -10.78 -13.82 -9.04
N ASN A 265 -10.87 -12.72 -8.29
CA ASN A 265 -11.16 -12.77 -6.86
C ASN A 265 -12.55 -13.36 -6.57
N GLU A 266 -13.58 -12.96 -7.32
CA GLU A 266 -14.93 -13.51 -7.21
C GLU A 266 -14.94 -15.03 -7.51
N GLN A 267 -14.18 -15.46 -8.50
CA GLN A 267 -14.00 -16.89 -8.80
C GLN A 267 -13.31 -17.63 -7.66
N TYR A 268 -12.23 -17.07 -7.08
CA TYR A 268 -11.59 -17.64 -5.88
C TYR A 268 -12.57 -17.84 -4.74
N VAL A 269 -13.35 -16.81 -4.43
CA VAL A 269 -14.34 -16.85 -3.33
C VAL A 269 -15.34 -17.98 -3.57
N THR A 270 -15.94 -18.05 -4.77
CA THR A 270 -16.91 -19.09 -5.13
C THR A 270 -16.33 -20.48 -4.98
N LEU A 271 -15.17 -20.72 -5.57
CA LEU A 271 -14.55 -22.05 -5.59
C LEU A 271 -14.05 -22.48 -4.20
N LEU A 272 -13.47 -21.57 -3.42
CA LEU A 272 -13.03 -21.90 -2.07
C LEU A 272 -14.22 -22.19 -1.14
N GLN A 273 -15.30 -21.41 -1.22
CA GLN A 273 -16.53 -21.68 -0.46
C GLN A 273 -17.16 -23.03 -0.80
N GLU A 274 -17.08 -23.45 -2.06
CA GLU A 274 -17.62 -24.73 -2.53
C GLU A 274 -16.73 -25.93 -2.13
N LYS A 275 -15.39 -25.79 -2.29
CA LYS A 275 -14.45 -26.93 -2.27
C LYS A 275 -13.58 -27.02 -1.01
N ALA A 276 -13.41 -25.93 -0.29
CA ALA A 276 -12.61 -25.84 0.93
C ALA A 276 -13.30 -24.91 1.96
N PRO A 277 -14.54 -25.21 2.39
CA PRO A 277 -15.33 -24.36 3.27
C PRO A 277 -14.71 -24.12 4.64
N GLU A 278 -13.74 -24.93 5.06
CA GLU A 278 -12.95 -24.78 6.28
C GLU A 278 -11.90 -23.66 6.19
N VAL A 279 -11.59 -23.17 4.99
CA VAL A 279 -10.67 -22.03 4.78
C VAL A 279 -11.43 -20.74 5.03
N ALA A 280 -10.95 -19.92 5.95
CA ALA A 280 -11.53 -18.60 6.12
C ALA A 280 -11.04 -17.65 5.01
N ILE A 281 -12.00 -16.94 4.42
CA ILE A 281 -11.75 -16.03 3.29
C ILE A 281 -12.04 -14.61 3.76
N PRO A 282 -11.01 -13.81 4.09
CA PRO A 282 -11.22 -12.42 4.50
C PRO A 282 -11.91 -11.58 3.43
N PHE A 283 -12.65 -10.57 3.88
CA PHE A 283 -13.32 -9.56 3.04
C PHE A 283 -14.41 -10.08 2.09
N CYS A 284 -15.08 -11.19 2.42
CA CYS A 284 -16.27 -11.62 1.65
C CYS A 284 -17.38 -10.57 1.72
N ASP A 285 -17.59 -9.97 2.90
CA ASP A 285 -18.59 -8.92 3.15
C ASP A 285 -17.89 -7.54 3.23
N HIS A 286 -17.28 -7.10 2.13
CA HIS A 286 -16.64 -5.81 2.08
C HIS A 286 -17.59 -4.71 1.59
N ARG A 287 -17.36 -3.48 2.06
CA ARG A 287 -17.99 -2.27 1.55
C ARG A 287 -17.10 -1.58 0.51
N GLY A 288 -17.73 -0.85 -0.41
CA GLY A 288 -17.04 -0.06 -1.42
C GLY A 288 -16.51 -0.89 -2.61
N GLN A 289 -15.55 -0.32 -3.31
CA GLN A 289 -14.92 -0.88 -4.51
C GLN A 289 -13.44 -1.13 -4.24
N PRO A 290 -13.03 -2.37 -3.88
CA PRO A 290 -11.63 -2.68 -3.61
C PRO A 290 -10.76 -2.69 -4.87
N ALA A 291 -9.44 -2.54 -4.66
CA ALA A 291 -8.44 -2.72 -5.70
C ALA A 291 -8.04 -4.19 -5.93
N TYR A 292 -8.40 -5.10 -5.03
CA TYR A 292 -8.09 -6.54 -5.11
C TYR A 292 -6.59 -6.78 -5.33
N HIS A 293 -5.75 -6.17 -4.51
CA HIS A 293 -4.29 -6.23 -4.69
C HIS A 293 -3.74 -7.65 -4.49
N ILE A 294 -4.14 -8.32 -3.43
CA ILE A 294 -3.77 -9.70 -3.11
C ILE A 294 -5.00 -10.51 -2.71
N ARG A 295 -4.87 -11.86 -2.76
CA ARG A 295 -5.91 -12.78 -2.27
C ARG A 295 -5.43 -13.50 -1.01
N PRO A 296 -5.65 -12.95 0.20
CA PRO A 296 -5.37 -13.65 1.45
C PRO A 296 -6.43 -14.72 1.72
N ILE A 297 -5.99 -15.83 2.31
CA ILE A 297 -6.81 -16.86 2.94
C ILE A 297 -6.23 -17.17 4.32
N LEU A 298 -7.04 -17.70 5.23
CA LEU A 298 -6.56 -18.24 6.48
C LEU A 298 -6.74 -19.75 6.46
N VAL A 299 -5.64 -20.50 6.50
CA VAL A 299 -5.71 -21.95 6.66
C VAL A 299 -6.37 -22.31 8.00
N PRO A 300 -7.08 -23.46 8.10
CA PRO A 300 -7.73 -23.86 9.33
C PRO A 300 -6.76 -23.91 10.54
N GLU A 301 -7.29 -23.71 11.74
CA GLU A 301 -6.50 -23.87 12.96
C GLU A 301 -5.96 -25.30 13.06
N GLY A 302 -4.69 -25.42 13.48
CA GLY A 302 -4.00 -26.69 13.60
C GLY A 302 -3.32 -27.18 12.32
N ILE A 303 -3.60 -26.59 11.16
CA ILE A 303 -2.90 -26.92 9.91
C ILE A 303 -1.49 -26.32 9.93
N ASP A 304 -0.49 -27.12 9.56
CA ASP A 304 0.87 -26.61 9.33
C ASP A 304 0.92 -25.73 8.07
N ARG A 305 0.85 -24.40 8.27
CA ARG A 305 0.96 -23.42 7.20
C ARG A 305 2.21 -23.61 6.32
N ARG A 306 3.33 -24.00 6.94
CA ARG A 306 4.59 -24.21 6.18
C ARG A 306 4.49 -25.45 5.30
N GLY A 307 3.91 -26.52 5.81
CA GLY A 307 3.58 -27.73 5.02
C GLY A 307 2.64 -27.41 3.86
N PHE A 308 1.56 -26.67 4.12
CA PHE A 308 0.63 -26.20 3.08
C PHE A 308 1.35 -25.42 1.97
N MET A 309 2.13 -24.39 2.33
CA MET A 309 2.89 -23.60 1.36
C MET A 309 3.94 -24.44 0.61
N ALA A 310 4.53 -25.47 1.25
CA ALA A 310 5.48 -26.37 0.61
C ALA A 310 4.80 -27.24 -0.45
N MET A 311 3.57 -27.72 -0.21
CA MET A 311 2.79 -28.48 -1.18
C MET A 311 2.36 -27.62 -2.37
N MET A 312 1.90 -26.40 -2.13
CA MET A 312 1.63 -25.41 -3.18
C MET A 312 2.86 -25.18 -4.07
N LYS A 313 4.03 -25.03 -3.45
CA LYS A 313 5.31 -24.86 -4.14
C LYS A 313 5.67 -26.09 -4.99
N GLN A 314 5.45 -27.31 -4.50
CA GLN A 314 5.71 -28.55 -5.24
C GLN A 314 4.84 -28.64 -6.51
N ALA A 315 3.60 -28.15 -6.45
CA ALA A 315 2.72 -28.03 -7.59
C ALA A 315 3.09 -26.88 -8.56
N GLY A 316 4.12 -26.09 -8.23
CA GLY A 316 4.57 -24.96 -9.04
C GLY A 316 3.78 -23.68 -8.82
N ILE A 317 3.03 -23.56 -7.71
CA ILE A 317 2.26 -22.38 -7.32
C ILE A 317 3.06 -21.58 -6.31
N GLN A 318 3.31 -20.32 -6.60
CA GLN A 318 3.96 -19.40 -5.65
C GLN A 318 2.95 -18.80 -4.69
N THR A 319 3.16 -18.98 -3.39
CA THR A 319 2.40 -18.33 -2.32
C THR A 319 3.32 -17.44 -1.49
N SER A 320 2.73 -16.57 -0.69
CA SER A 320 3.45 -15.68 0.23
C SER A 320 2.68 -15.49 1.52
N ILE A 321 3.20 -14.65 2.40
CA ILE A 321 2.54 -14.16 3.60
C ILE A 321 2.54 -12.63 3.58
N HIS A 322 1.40 -12.02 3.92
CA HIS A 322 1.23 -10.57 4.03
C HIS A 322 0.45 -10.24 5.32
N TYR A 323 1.10 -10.03 6.47
CA TYR A 323 2.53 -10.02 6.78
C TYR A 323 2.78 -10.72 8.13
N PRO A 324 4.05 -10.96 8.55
CA PRO A 324 4.33 -11.19 9.95
C PRO A 324 3.96 -9.93 10.76
N PRO A 325 3.48 -10.05 12.01
CA PRO A 325 3.05 -8.89 12.79
C PRO A 325 4.26 -8.04 13.20
N ILE A 326 4.19 -6.72 12.97
CA ILE A 326 5.34 -5.82 13.14
C ILE A 326 5.82 -5.79 14.59
N HIS A 327 4.90 -5.82 15.58
CA HIS A 327 5.25 -5.79 17.00
C HIS A 327 6.10 -6.99 17.47
N GLN A 328 6.16 -8.06 16.68
CA GLN A 328 6.99 -9.25 16.97
C GLN A 328 8.36 -9.22 16.29
N PHE A 329 8.66 -8.21 15.45
CA PHE A 329 10.00 -8.10 14.87
C PHE A 329 11.05 -7.71 15.91
N GLU A 330 12.24 -8.27 15.81
CA GLU A 330 13.36 -8.01 16.72
C GLU A 330 13.60 -6.50 16.93
N SER A 331 13.56 -5.71 15.85
CA SER A 331 13.77 -4.26 15.90
C SER A 331 12.67 -3.46 16.62
N TYR A 332 11.56 -4.12 16.98
CA TYR A 332 10.41 -3.49 17.64
C TYR A 332 10.17 -4.02 19.06
N GLN A 333 10.92 -5.03 19.53
CA GLN A 333 10.69 -5.70 20.82
C GLN A 333 10.63 -4.74 22.01
N GLU A 334 11.55 -3.77 22.09
CA GLU A 334 11.54 -2.77 23.17
C GLU A 334 10.31 -1.86 23.14
N LEU A 335 9.82 -1.50 21.94
CA LEU A 335 8.64 -0.64 21.75
C LEU A 335 7.33 -1.41 21.95
N ALA A 336 7.37 -2.71 21.81
CA ALA A 336 6.20 -3.58 21.84
C ALA A 336 6.16 -4.43 23.12
N GLU A 337 6.96 -4.10 24.15
CA GLU A 337 6.93 -4.82 25.43
C GLU A 337 5.52 -4.77 26.03
N GLY A 338 4.95 -5.96 26.33
CA GLY A 338 3.59 -6.11 26.84
C GLY A 338 2.45 -5.86 25.82
N VAL A 339 2.77 -5.62 24.55
CA VAL A 339 1.76 -5.52 23.49
C VAL A 339 1.22 -6.91 23.17
N CYS A 340 -0.11 -7.07 23.29
CA CYS A 340 -0.85 -8.28 22.93
C CYS A 340 -1.92 -7.89 21.93
N LEU A 341 -1.90 -8.51 20.74
CA LEU A 341 -2.83 -8.25 19.63
C LEU A 341 -3.37 -9.60 19.12
N PRO A 342 -4.28 -10.22 19.89
CA PRO A 342 -4.63 -11.64 19.71
C PRO A 342 -5.23 -11.94 18.34
N ILE A 343 -6.01 -11.02 17.76
CA ILE A 343 -6.61 -11.23 16.44
C ILE A 343 -5.51 -11.15 15.36
N THR A 344 -4.66 -10.12 15.42
CA THR A 344 -3.51 -9.98 14.51
C THR A 344 -2.60 -11.20 14.58
N GLU A 345 -2.25 -11.66 15.77
CA GLU A 345 -1.33 -12.78 15.98
C GLU A 345 -1.90 -14.09 15.42
N ASN A 346 -3.19 -14.37 15.69
CA ASN A 346 -3.88 -15.54 15.14
C ASN A 346 -3.91 -15.49 13.60
N VAL A 347 -4.33 -14.37 13.02
CA VAL A 347 -4.38 -14.17 11.57
C VAL A 347 -3.00 -14.33 10.95
N CYS A 348 -1.97 -13.67 11.48
CA CYS A 348 -0.61 -13.73 10.95
C CYS A 348 0.00 -15.15 11.03
N ALA A 349 -0.44 -15.98 11.98
CA ALA A 349 0.00 -17.37 12.06
C ALA A 349 -0.58 -18.24 10.94
N ARG A 350 -1.75 -17.91 10.42
CA ARG A 350 -2.56 -18.73 9.49
C ARG A 350 -2.65 -18.16 8.07
N GLU A 351 -2.36 -16.88 7.88
CA GLU A 351 -2.50 -16.21 6.58
C GLU A 351 -1.56 -16.80 5.54
N VAL A 352 -2.13 -17.09 4.37
CA VAL A 352 -1.42 -17.41 3.13
C VAL A 352 -2.00 -16.57 2.01
N THR A 353 -1.15 -15.89 1.28
CA THR A 353 -1.54 -15.14 0.09
C THR A 353 -1.44 -16.01 -1.16
N LEU A 354 -2.56 -16.18 -1.84
CA LEU A 354 -2.66 -16.89 -3.11
C LEU A 354 -2.31 -15.97 -4.30
N PRO A 355 -1.88 -16.53 -5.45
CA PRO A 355 -1.64 -15.77 -6.68
C PRO A 355 -2.84 -14.94 -7.11
N LEU A 356 -2.59 -13.66 -7.45
CA LEU A 356 -3.62 -12.80 -8.03
C LEU A 356 -2.97 -11.69 -8.87
N PHE A 357 -3.10 -11.74 -10.18
CA PHE A 357 -2.60 -10.72 -11.11
C PHE A 357 -3.47 -10.63 -12.37
N PRO A 358 -3.47 -9.51 -13.11
CA PRO A 358 -4.45 -9.25 -14.17
C PRO A 358 -4.40 -10.24 -15.35
N ARG A 359 -3.24 -10.85 -15.58
CA ARG A 359 -3.01 -11.78 -16.71
C ARG A 359 -3.35 -13.25 -16.39
N MET A 360 -3.73 -13.57 -15.14
CA MET A 360 -4.21 -14.90 -14.76
C MET A 360 -5.45 -15.28 -15.58
N LYS A 361 -5.56 -16.58 -15.87
CA LYS A 361 -6.73 -17.18 -16.51
C LYS A 361 -7.64 -17.83 -15.47
N ALA A 362 -8.88 -18.06 -15.84
CA ALA A 362 -9.83 -18.79 -14.98
C ALA A 362 -9.34 -20.21 -14.63
N GLU A 363 -8.65 -20.88 -15.57
CA GLU A 363 -8.06 -22.19 -15.36
C GLU A 363 -6.95 -22.18 -14.30
N ASP A 364 -6.19 -21.07 -14.20
CA ASP A 364 -5.16 -20.91 -13.19
C ASP A 364 -5.78 -20.86 -11.78
N VAL A 365 -6.90 -20.14 -11.62
CA VAL A 365 -7.64 -20.08 -10.35
C VAL A 365 -8.17 -21.47 -9.97
N ASN A 366 -8.76 -22.18 -10.92
CA ASN A 366 -9.24 -23.56 -10.70
C ASN A 366 -8.10 -24.48 -10.22
N PHE A 367 -6.93 -24.39 -10.85
CA PHE A 367 -5.77 -25.19 -10.49
C PHE A 367 -5.24 -24.84 -9.10
N VAL A 368 -5.17 -23.54 -8.76
CA VAL A 368 -4.74 -23.09 -7.42
C VAL A 368 -5.69 -23.61 -6.34
N VAL A 369 -7.01 -23.46 -6.52
CA VAL A 369 -8.00 -23.94 -5.53
C VAL A 369 -7.98 -25.45 -5.40
N GLN A 370 -7.90 -26.18 -6.50
CA GLN A 370 -7.81 -27.65 -6.45
C GLN A 370 -6.56 -28.11 -5.66
N THR A 371 -5.43 -27.45 -5.89
CA THR A 371 -4.19 -27.74 -5.13
C THR A 371 -4.31 -27.36 -3.66
N CYS A 372 -5.05 -26.28 -3.32
CA CYS A 372 -5.35 -25.93 -1.92
C CYS A 372 -6.10 -27.08 -1.22
N VAL A 373 -7.16 -27.62 -1.85
CA VAL A 373 -7.94 -28.76 -1.32
C VAL A 373 -7.02 -29.96 -1.07
N GLU A 374 -6.26 -30.38 -2.11
CA GLU A 374 -5.32 -31.50 -2.00
C GLU A 374 -4.28 -31.31 -0.88
N ALA A 375 -3.80 -30.07 -0.69
CA ALA A 375 -2.86 -29.75 0.38
C ALA A 375 -3.49 -29.83 1.77
N LEU A 376 -4.75 -29.41 1.92
CA LEU A 376 -5.49 -29.50 3.18
C LEU A 376 -5.83 -30.95 3.55
N ASP A 377 -6.23 -31.77 2.58
CA ASP A 377 -6.54 -33.18 2.79
C ASP A 377 -5.32 -34.03 3.25
N CYS A 378 -4.11 -33.54 2.97
CA CYS A 378 -2.85 -34.21 3.32
C CYS A 378 -2.25 -33.77 4.66
N LEU A 379 -2.72 -32.69 5.29
CA LEU A 379 -2.15 -32.08 6.49
C LEU A 379 -3.11 -32.17 7.69
#